data_b90aa1f16e595dbca78fa15ae339b1c3
#
_entry.id   b90aa1f16e595dbca78fa15ae339b1c3
#
_cell.length_a   1.000
_cell.length_b   1.000
_cell.length_c   1.000
_cell.angle_alpha   90.00
_cell.angle_beta   90.00
_cell.angle_gamma   90.00
#
_symmetry.space_group_name_H-M   'P 1'
#
loop_
_entity.id
_entity.type
_entity.pdbx_description
1 polymer ?
#
loop_
_entity_poly.entity_id
_entity_poly.type
_entity_poly.pdbx_seq_one_letter_code
_entity_poly.pdbx_strand_id
1 'polypeptide(L)'
;MIGRCFLSLVLGFVLGTLSLTLLPDLGRVAGPLVCAGTLEPGPRIHGLHYRCITADGVAVNVAPDQVAFRAIPLIAAVLTLPVYAFLRRREAEVRQAQQAAEADLAKAVSARAEVLRIIQHGNLKRQILLRAAELNLVLWVQPPNGRPYEARVDWIVEEDGLGWMRIGAVVPVRINPLRPQKVYPAQPWAHYAWWSGS
;
A
#
# COMPACT_ATOMS: atom_id res chain seq x y z
N MET A 1 16.99 0.67 0.61
CA MET A 1 16.55 1.99 1.12
C MET A 1 16.45 3.06 0.03
N ILE A 2 17.41 3.17 -0.88
CA ILE A 2 17.50 4.23 -1.91
C ILE A 2 16.29 4.26 -2.85
N GLY A 3 15.77 3.13 -3.30
CA GLY A 3 14.63 3.08 -4.24
C GLY A 3 13.31 3.65 -3.69
N ARG A 4 13.11 3.63 -2.37
CA ARG A 4 11.87 4.12 -1.73
C ARG A 4 11.86 5.63 -1.55
N CYS A 5 13.00 6.21 -1.20
CA CYS A 5 13.13 7.67 -1.18
C CYS A 5 12.92 8.23 -2.59
N PHE A 6 13.47 7.54 -3.60
CA PHE A 6 13.28 7.92 -5.00
C PHE A 6 11.81 7.82 -5.43
N LEU A 7 11.12 6.72 -5.08
CA LEU A 7 9.70 6.55 -5.41
C LEU A 7 8.82 7.62 -4.74
N SER A 8 9.07 7.93 -3.45
CA SER A 8 8.32 8.98 -2.73
C SER A 8 8.56 10.35 -3.35
N LEU A 9 9.80 10.64 -3.78
CA LEU A 9 10.17 11.88 -4.43
C LEU A 9 9.49 12.03 -5.79
N VAL A 10 9.50 10.97 -6.61
CA VAL A 10 8.81 10.95 -7.91
C VAL A 10 7.31 11.12 -7.73
N LEU A 11 6.70 10.40 -6.78
CA LEU A 11 5.28 10.51 -6.49
C LEU A 11 4.92 11.91 -5.98
N GLY A 12 5.73 12.49 -5.09
CA GLY A 12 5.57 13.86 -4.60
C GLY A 12 5.66 14.90 -5.72
N PHE A 13 6.59 14.69 -6.68
CA PHE A 13 6.74 15.57 -7.83
C PHE A 13 5.54 15.49 -8.78
N VAL A 14 5.07 14.27 -9.09
CA VAL A 14 3.87 14.06 -9.94
C VAL A 14 2.62 14.64 -9.29
N LEU A 15 2.44 14.42 -7.98
CA LEU A 15 1.32 15.02 -7.24
C LEU A 15 1.42 16.53 -7.17
N GLY A 16 2.64 17.09 -7.02
CA GLY A 16 2.88 18.52 -7.00
C GLY A 16 2.52 19.18 -8.33
N THR A 17 2.91 18.57 -9.47
CA THR A 17 2.54 19.08 -10.81
C THR A 17 1.04 19.00 -11.04
N LEU A 18 0.40 17.89 -10.68
CA LEU A 18 -1.04 17.70 -10.82
C LEU A 18 -1.81 18.70 -9.95
N SER A 19 -1.37 18.92 -8.70
CA SER A 19 -1.99 19.87 -7.79
C SER A 19 -1.91 21.31 -8.32
N LEU A 20 -0.78 21.71 -8.90
CA LEU A 20 -0.61 23.04 -9.45
C LEU A 20 -1.49 23.29 -10.70
N THR A 21 -1.70 22.25 -11.52
CA THR A 21 -2.57 22.35 -12.71
C THR A 21 -4.06 22.39 -12.34
N LEU A 22 -4.47 21.63 -11.33
CA LEU A 22 -5.86 21.60 -10.87
C LEU A 22 -6.22 22.79 -9.98
N LEU A 23 -5.29 23.23 -9.15
CA LEU A 23 -5.47 24.28 -8.14
C LEU A 23 -4.38 25.37 -8.33
N PRO A 24 -4.51 26.25 -9.32
CA PRO A 24 -3.50 27.27 -9.61
C PRO A 24 -3.22 28.22 -8.44
N ASP A 25 -4.15 28.35 -7.50
CA ASP A 25 -3.94 29.12 -6.26
C ASP A 25 -2.78 28.58 -5.41
N LEU A 26 -2.44 27.27 -5.53
CA LEU A 26 -1.26 26.72 -4.88
C LEU A 26 0.06 27.32 -5.40
N GLY A 27 0.06 27.91 -6.59
CA GLY A 27 1.20 28.68 -7.09
C GLY A 27 1.58 29.86 -6.22
N ARG A 28 0.65 30.38 -5.42
CA ARG A 28 0.91 31.46 -4.43
C ARG A 28 1.98 31.08 -3.40
N VAL A 29 2.16 29.79 -3.13
CA VAL A 29 3.22 29.29 -2.22
C VAL A 29 4.61 29.71 -2.72
N ALA A 30 4.79 29.84 -4.03
CA ALA A 30 6.04 30.34 -4.61
C ALA A 30 6.15 31.88 -4.62
N GLY A 31 5.07 32.58 -4.24
CA GLY A 31 5.00 34.05 -4.25
C GLY A 31 6.26 34.73 -3.70
N PRO A 32 6.69 34.43 -2.45
CA PRO A 32 7.88 35.06 -1.85
C PRO A 32 9.19 34.82 -2.61
N LEU A 33 9.23 33.78 -3.48
CA LEU A 33 10.41 33.42 -4.24
C LEU A 33 10.47 33.98 -5.67
N VAL A 34 9.31 34.40 -6.21
CA VAL A 34 9.20 34.88 -7.61
C VAL A 34 8.69 36.32 -7.72
N CYS A 35 8.16 36.86 -6.64
CA CYS A 35 7.45 38.13 -6.62
C CYS A 35 7.77 38.94 -5.34
N ALA A 36 8.16 40.18 -5.49
CA ALA A 36 8.38 41.07 -4.34
C ALA A 36 7.07 41.62 -3.73
N GLY A 37 5.92 41.17 -4.23
CA GLY A 37 4.58 41.54 -3.78
C GLY A 37 3.65 40.33 -3.66
N THR A 38 2.39 40.51 -4.07
CA THR A 38 1.41 39.41 -4.05
C THR A 38 1.33 38.72 -5.39
N LEU A 39 1.49 37.40 -5.41
CA LEU A 39 1.34 36.57 -6.61
C LEU A 39 -0.12 36.14 -6.75
N GLU A 40 -0.75 36.49 -7.86
CA GLU A 40 -2.13 36.13 -8.17
C GLU A 40 -2.23 35.32 -9.46
N PRO A 41 -3.09 34.27 -9.51
CA PRO A 41 -3.38 33.60 -10.76
C PRO A 41 -4.18 34.51 -11.66
N GLY A 42 -3.76 34.65 -12.91
CA GLY A 42 -4.46 35.44 -13.93
C GLY A 42 -5.63 34.65 -14.55
N PRO A 43 -6.43 35.31 -15.42
CA PRO A 43 -7.55 34.69 -16.10
C PRO A 43 -7.09 33.53 -17.00
N ARG A 44 -7.80 32.41 -16.97
CA ARG A 44 -7.46 31.14 -17.66
C ARG A 44 -7.66 31.12 -19.18
N ILE A 45 -7.87 32.27 -19.83
CA ILE A 45 -8.29 32.37 -21.23
C ILE A 45 -7.24 31.74 -22.20
N HIS A 46 -5.94 31.74 -21.82
CA HIS A 46 -4.83 31.21 -22.65
C HIS A 46 -3.82 30.39 -21.85
N GLY A 47 -4.29 29.63 -20.84
CA GLY A 47 -3.43 28.79 -19.99
C GLY A 47 -3.19 29.37 -18.59
N LEU A 48 -2.22 28.80 -17.87
CA LEU A 48 -1.83 29.26 -16.54
C LEU A 48 -0.99 30.55 -16.67
N HIS A 49 -1.52 31.65 -16.18
CA HIS A 49 -0.81 32.94 -16.08
C HIS A 49 -0.78 33.41 -14.63
N TYR A 50 0.33 34.03 -14.24
CA TYR A 50 0.48 34.63 -12.92
C TYR A 50 0.82 36.08 -13.05
N ARG A 51 0.32 36.90 -12.12
CA ARG A 51 0.62 38.31 -12.02
C ARG A 51 1.22 38.59 -10.65
N CYS A 52 2.35 39.28 -10.65
CA CYS A 52 2.95 39.84 -9.45
C CYS A 52 2.42 41.27 -9.26
N ILE A 53 1.71 41.53 -8.17
CA ILE A 53 1.26 42.88 -7.79
C ILE A 53 2.28 43.39 -6.79
N THR A 54 3.06 44.38 -7.20
CA THR A 54 4.05 45.04 -6.35
C THR A 54 3.38 45.96 -5.33
N ALA A 55 4.13 46.40 -4.30
CA ALA A 55 3.62 47.30 -3.27
C ALA A 55 3.09 48.63 -3.87
N ASP A 56 3.62 49.03 -5.01
CA ASP A 56 3.20 50.26 -5.73
C ASP A 56 1.96 50.04 -6.62
N GLY A 57 1.32 48.84 -6.54
CA GLY A 57 0.13 48.52 -7.31
C GLY A 57 0.39 48.17 -8.77
N VAL A 58 1.66 48.05 -9.19
CA VAL A 58 2.02 47.70 -10.57
C VAL A 58 1.90 46.20 -10.75
N ALA A 59 1.11 45.77 -11.74
CA ALA A 59 0.96 44.34 -12.09
C ALA A 59 1.95 43.95 -13.18
N VAL A 60 2.86 43.02 -12.86
CA VAL A 60 3.84 42.46 -13.80
C VAL A 60 3.48 41.00 -14.06
N ASN A 61 3.46 40.60 -15.34
CA ASN A 61 3.23 39.21 -15.71
C ASN A 61 4.46 38.37 -15.35
N VAL A 62 4.22 37.26 -14.63
CA VAL A 62 5.26 36.27 -14.28
C VAL A 62 5.06 35.04 -15.16
N ALA A 63 6.14 34.60 -15.77
CA ALA A 63 6.11 33.41 -16.60
C ALA A 63 5.70 32.17 -15.77
N PRO A 64 4.73 31.36 -16.23
CA PRO A 64 4.20 30.22 -15.45
C PRO A 64 5.25 29.15 -15.16
N ASP A 65 6.24 29.00 -16.02
CA ASP A 65 7.39 28.09 -15.83
C ASP A 65 8.25 28.48 -14.62
N GLN A 66 8.47 29.77 -14.39
CA GLN A 66 9.20 30.24 -13.21
C GLN A 66 8.45 29.96 -11.90
N VAL A 67 7.12 30.14 -11.90
CA VAL A 67 6.29 29.80 -10.76
C VAL A 67 6.27 28.29 -10.53
N ALA A 68 6.09 27.51 -11.60
CA ALA A 68 6.09 26.05 -11.53
C ALA A 68 7.41 25.51 -11.02
N PHE A 69 8.55 25.99 -11.55
CA PHE A 69 9.89 25.56 -11.16
C PHE A 69 10.16 25.74 -9.65
N ARG A 70 9.58 26.76 -9.03
CA ARG A 70 9.75 27.02 -7.59
C ARG A 70 8.64 26.47 -6.72
N ALA A 71 7.40 26.43 -7.20
CA ALA A 71 6.26 25.90 -6.45
C ALA A 71 6.28 24.38 -6.34
N ILE A 72 6.58 23.67 -7.44
CA ILE A 72 6.54 22.21 -7.50
C ILE A 72 7.46 21.55 -6.46
N PRO A 73 8.74 21.93 -6.30
CA PRO A 73 9.60 21.37 -5.28
C PRO A 73 9.10 21.57 -3.85
N LEU A 74 8.53 22.75 -3.56
CA LEU A 74 7.97 23.06 -2.23
C LEU A 74 6.75 22.18 -1.93
N ILE A 75 5.80 22.10 -2.87
CA ILE A 75 4.62 21.26 -2.74
C ILE A 75 5.01 19.79 -2.64
N ALA A 76 5.96 19.35 -3.48
CA ALA A 76 6.48 18.00 -3.44
C ALA A 76 7.13 17.67 -2.09
N ALA A 77 7.92 18.58 -1.51
CA ALA A 77 8.52 18.39 -0.19
C ALA A 77 7.47 18.20 0.91
N VAL A 78 6.43 19.04 0.91
CA VAL A 78 5.33 18.95 1.87
C VAL A 78 4.54 17.64 1.73
N LEU A 79 4.27 17.20 0.50
CA LEU A 79 3.53 15.97 0.24
C LEU A 79 4.37 14.70 0.49
N THR A 80 5.68 14.78 0.29
CA THR A 80 6.57 13.62 0.46
C THR A 80 6.62 13.13 1.91
N LEU A 81 6.62 14.05 2.90
CA LEU A 81 6.69 13.70 4.31
C LEU A 81 5.54 12.78 4.79
N PRO A 82 4.25 13.12 4.58
CA PRO A 82 3.16 12.25 5.00
C PRO A 82 3.13 10.93 4.24
N VAL A 83 3.45 10.92 2.94
CA VAL A 83 3.54 9.70 2.15
C VAL A 83 4.65 8.80 2.69
N TYR A 84 5.82 9.34 2.98
CA TYR A 84 6.93 8.59 3.57
C TYR A 84 6.57 8.03 4.95
N ALA A 85 5.94 8.84 5.81
CA ALA A 85 5.50 8.42 7.14
C ALA A 85 4.46 7.28 7.05
N PHE A 86 3.51 7.38 6.12
CA PHE A 86 2.52 6.34 5.87
C PHE A 86 3.16 5.03 5.41
N LEU A 87 4.06 5.09 4.43
CA LEU A 87 4.77 3.91 3.93
C LEU A 87 5.59 3.24 5.04
N ARG A 88 6.27 4.04 5.87
CA ARG A 88 7.07 3.54 6.98
C ARG A 88 6.23 2.87 8.07
N ARG A 89 5.04 3.42 8.38
CA ARG A 89 4.08 2.77 9.30
C ARG A 89 3.61 1.42 8.77
N ARG A 90 3.20 1.37 7.51
CA ARG A 90 2.79 0.12 6.85
C ARG A 90 3.88 -0.95 6.90
N GLU A 91 5.13 -0.58 6.68
CA GLU A 91 6.25 -1.52 6.79
C GLU A 91 6.45 -2.04 8.21
N ALA A 92 6.33 -1.15 9.21
CA ALA A 92 6.45 -1.55 10.60
C ALA A 92 5.34 -2.56 10.98
N GLU A 93 4.10 -2.32 10.54
CA GLU A 93 2.98 -3.24 10.75
C GLU A 93 3.23 -4.61 10.10
N VAL A 94 3.69 -4.63 8.83
CA VAL A 94 4.01 -5.87 8.13
C VAL A 94 5.14 -6.63 8.84
N ARG A 95 6.21 -5.96 9.26
CA ARG A 95 7.32 -6.60 9.99
C ARG A 95 6.85 -7.17 11.33
N GLN A 96 6.04 -6.43 12.07
CA GLN A 96 5.48 -6.93 13.33
C GLN A 96 4.59 -8.16 13.11
N ALA A 97 3.76 -8.15 12.08
CA ALA A 97 2.94 -9.29 11.72
C ALA A 97 3.78 -10.52 11.34
N GLN A 98 4.84 -10.32 10.56
CA GLN A 98 5.79 -11.39 10.21
C GLN A 98 6.49 -11.97 11.44
N GLN A 99 7.03 -11.11 12.32
CA GLN A 99 7.69 -11.56 13.56
C GLN A 99 6.73 -12.31 14.48
N ALA A 100 5.49 -11.83 14.61
CA ALA A 100 4.47 -12.51 15.40
C ALA A 100 4.15 -13.91 14.85
N ALA A 101 4.15 -14.05 13.54
CA ALA A 101 3.91 -15.33 12.90
C ALA A 101 5.11 -16.28 13.00
N GLU A 102 6.31 -15.79 12.84
CA GLU A 102 7.51 -16.61 13.08
C GLU A 102 7.53 -17.12 14.51
N ALA A 103 7.17 -16.27 15.49
CA ALA A 103 7.03 -16.70 16.88
C ALA A 103 5.90 -17.72 17.10
N ASP A 104 4.78 -17.60 16.38
CA ASP A 104 3.70 -18.58 16.41
C ASP A 104 4.14 -19.90 15.74
N LEU A 105 4.83 -19.83 14.59
CA LEU A 105 5.34 -20.99 13.87
C LEU A 105 6.43 -21.75 14.66
N ALA A 106 7.24 -21.06 15.46
CA ALA A 106 8.23 -21.70 16.32
C ALA A 106 7.58 -22.60 17.39
N LYS A 107 6.34 -22.34 17.78
CA LYS A 107 5.55 -23.11 18.75
C LYS A 107 4.49 -23.99 18.08
N ALA A 108 4.44 -23.97 16.76
CA ALA A 108 3.40 -24.63 16.02
C ALA A 108 3.61 -26.14 15.94
N VAL A 109 2.52 -26.87 16.08
CA VAL A 109 2.46 -28.32 15.87
C VAL A 109 1.84 -28.63 14.52
N SER A 110 2.27 -29.75 13.93
CA SER A 110 1.70 -30.24 12.68
C SER A 110 0.28 -30.74 12.90
N ALA A 111 -0.62 -30.37 12.00
CA ALA A 111 -2.01 -30.80 12.01
C ALA A 111 -2.47 -31.07 10.57
N ARG A 112 -3.69 -31.58 10.43
CA ARG A 112 -4.36 -31.75 9.13
C ARG A 112 -5.58 -30.84 9.10
N ALA A 113 -5.88 -30.30 7.93
CA ALA A 113 -7.09 -29.52 7.74
C ALA A 113 -7.77 -29.93 6.44
N GLU A 114 -9.09 -30.10 6.49
CA GLU A 114 -9.93 -30.34 5.32
C GLU A 114 -10.53 -29.01 4.87
N VAL A 115 -10.50 -28.74 3.58
CA VAL A 115 -11.09 -27.54 2.98
C VAL A 115 -12.60 -27.73 2.90
N LEU A 116 -13.35 -27.05 3.77
CA LEU A 116 -14.81 -27.10 3.76
C LEU A 116 -15.42 -26.19 2.72
N ARG A 117 -14.88 -24.98 2.60
CA ARG A 117 -15.38 -23.96 1.66
C ARG A 117 -14.25 -23.04 1.21
N ILE A 118 -14.40 -22.55 0.00
CA ILE A 118 -13.62 -21.46 -0.57
C ILE A 118 -14.60 -20.30 -0.75
N ILE A 119 -14.53 -19.28 0.13
CA ILE A 119 -15.52 -18.20 0.19
C ILE A 119 -15.27 -17.18 -0.93
N GLN A 120 -14.03 -16.91 -1.23
CA GLN A 120 -13.64 -15.98 -2.28
C GLN A 120 -12.44 -16.54 -3.02
N HIS A 121 -12.59 -16.70 -4.32
CA HIS A 121 -11.45 -16.79 -5.21
C HIS A 121 -11.01 -15.35 -5.44
N GLY A 122 -9.96 -14.92 -4.78
CA GLY A 122 -9.31 -13.67 -5.12
C GLY A 122 -9.00 -13.68 -6.61
N ASN A 123 -9.29 -12.58 -7.31
CA ASN A 123 -8.77 -12.43 -8.67
C ASN A 123 -7.30 -12.80 -8.63
N LEU A 124 -6.85 -13.66 -9.54
CA LEU A 124 -5.43 -13.96 -9.73
C LEU A 124 -4.74 -12.60 -9.84
N LYS A 125 -4.31 -12.07 -8.71
CA LYS A 125 -3.50 -10.85 -8.70
C LYS A 125 -2.22 -11.31 -9.38
N ARG A 126 -2.12 -11.02 -10.66
CA ARG A 126 -0.87 -11.00 -11.40
C ARG A 126 0.04 -10.00 -10.68
N GLN A 127 0.55 -10.39 -9.55
CA GLN A 127 1.76 -9.75 -9.08
C GLN A 127 2.79 -10.07 -10.15
N ILE A 128 3.43 -9.05 -10.65
CA ILE A 128 4.31 -9.03 -11.83
C ILE A 128 5.37 -10.16 -11.84
N LEU A 129 5.52 -10.90 -10.75
CA LEU A 129 6.53 -11.94 -10.53
C LEU A 129 6.00 -13.27 -9.97
N LEU A 130 4.78 -13.33 -9.41
CA LEU A 130 4.25 -14.55 -8.81
C LEU A 130 2.81 -14.75 -9.28
N ARG A 131 2.58 -15.84 -10.02
CA ARG A 131 1.23 -16.30 -10.34
C ARG A 131 0.64 -16.94 -9.08
N ALA A 132 -0.07 -16.15 -8.28
CA ALA A 132 -0.64 -16.59 -7.03
C ALA A 132 -2.05 -16.02 -6.85
N ALA A 133 -2.93 -16.79 -6.22
CA ALA A 133 -4.28 -16.38 -5.87
C ALA A 133 -4.40 -16.22 -4.35
N GLU A 134 -5.12 -15.20 -3.92
CA GLU A 134 -5.54 -15.03 -2.52
C GLU A 134 -6.86 -15.78 -2.33
N LEU A 135 -6.86 -16.77 -1.44
CA LEU A 135 -8.01 -17.61 -1.14
C LEU A 135 -8.46 -17.37 0.30
N ASN A 136 -9.74 -17.05 0.48
CA ASN A 136 -10.37 -17.08 1.80
C ASN A 136 -11.00 -18.46 1.98
N LEU A 137 -10.46 -19.23 2.94
CA LEU A 137 -10.78 -20.62 3.15
C LEU A 137 -11.47 -20.84 4.48
N VAL A 138 -12.43 -21.75 4.49
CA VAL A 138 -12.96 -22.36 5.71
C VAL A 138 -12.41 -23.76 5.82
N LEU A 139 -11.67 -24.02 6.89
CA LEU A 139 -10.96 -25.25 7.12
C LEU A 139 -11.53 -26.00 8.32
N TRP A 140 -11.67 -27.31 8.23
CA TRP A 140 -11.91 -28.20 9.36
C TRP A 140 -10.56 -28.72 9.85
N VAL A 141 -10.08 -28.14 10.93
CA VAL A 141 -8.75 -28.43 11.47
C VAL A 141 -8.82 -29.57 12.46
N GLN A 142 -7.94 -30.56 12.27
CA GLN A 142 -7.80 -31.72 13.14
C GLN A 142 -6.44 -31.65 13.84
N PRO A 143 -6.37 -31.07 15.06
CA PRO A 143 -5.14 -31.01 15.84
C PRO A 143 -4.75 -32.43 16.30
N PRO A 144 -3.44 -32.72 16.52
CA PRO A 144 -2.98 -34.01 17.00
C PRO A 144 -3.51 -34.30 18.41
N ASN A 145 -3.65 -33.25 19.21
CA ASN A 145 -4.20 -33.33 20.56
C ASN A 145 -5.31 -32.30 20.69
N GLY A 146 -6.55 -32.73 20.84
CA GLY A 146 -7.69 -31.81 21.01
C GLY A 146 -8.89 -32.15 20.13
N ARG A 147 -9.93 -31.32 20.25
CA ARG A 147 -11.15 -31.51 19.45
C ARG A 147 -10.99 -30.78 18.10
N PRO A 148 -11.47 -31.38 17.01
CA PRO A 148 -11.52 -30.69 15.72
C PRO A 148 -12.35 -29.40 15.79
N TYR A 149 -12.00 -28.40 14.99
CA TYR A 149 -12.67 -27.11 14.95
C TYR A 149 -12.63 -26.47 13.55
N GLU A 150 -13.55 -25.53 13.31
CA GLU A 150 -13.59 -24.74 12.10
C GLU A 150 -12.70 -23.50 12.26
N ALA A 151 -11.86 -23.22 11.26
CA ALA A 151 -11.04 -22.02 11.18
C ALA A 151 -11.23 -21.31 9.84
N ARG A 152 -11.22 -19.98 9.87
CA ARG A 152 -11.21 -19.15 8.64
C ARG A 152 -9.83 -18.57 8.48
N VAL A 153 -9.30 -18.68 7.27
CA VAL A 153 -7.95 -18.25 6.95
C VAL A 153 -7.87 -17.63 5.58
N ASP A 154 -6.94 -16.68 5.42
CA ASP A 154 -6.60 -16.09 4.15
C ASP A 154 -5.20 -16.55 3.76
N TRP A 155 -5.13 -17.31 2.68
CA TRP A 155 -3.89 -17.84 2.15
C TRP A 155 -3.62 -17.30 0.75
N ILE A 156 -2.33 -17.08 0.46
CA ILE A 156 -1.85 -16.86 -0.89
C ILE A 156 -1.36 -18.22 -1.38
N VAL A 157 -1.95 -18.68 -2.46
CA VAL A 157 -1.66 -19.96 -3.07
C VAL A 157 -1.07 -19.72 -4.46
N GLU A 158 0.13 -20.23 -4.69
CA GLU A 158 0.80 -20.18 -5.99
C GLU A 158 0.06 -21.05 -7.02
N GLU A 159 0.25 -20.79 -8.32
CA GLU A 159 -0.43 -21.47 -9.41
C GLU A 159 -0.32 -22.99 -9.31
N ASP A 160 0.86 -23.49 -8.96
CA ASP A 160 1.12 -24.93 -8.80
C ASP A 160 0.31 -25.59 -7.66
N GLY A 161 -0.08 -24.79 -6.67
CA GLY A 161 -0.89 -25.21 -5.54
C GLY A 161 -2.40 -25.13 -5.76
N LEU A 162 -2.87 -24.35 -6.74
CA LEU A 162 -4.30 -24.10 -6.93
C LEU A 162 -5.09 -25.39 -7.24
N GLY A 163 -4.50 -26.33 -7.96
CA GLY A 163 -5.11 -27.61 -8.25
C GLY A 163 -5.37 -28.48 -7.02
N TRP A 164 -4.65 -28.27 -5.93
CA TRP A 164 -4.80 -28.97 -4.67
C TRP A 164 -5.85 -28.33 -3.76
N MET A 165 -6.19 -27.04 -4.01
CA MET A 165 -7.16 -26.27 -3.22
C MET A 165 -8.58 -26.49 -3.75
N ARG A 166 -9.19 -27.63 -3.40
CA ARG A 166 -10.58 -27.95 -3.72
C ARG A 166 -11.34 -28.37 -2.44
N ILE A 167 -12.64 -28.18 -2.44
CA ILE A 167 -13.51 -28.61 -1.35
C ILE A 167 -13.33 -30.11 -1.10
N GLY A 168 -13.16 -30.51 0.16
CA GLY A 168 -12.87 -31.87 0.59
C GLY A 168 -11.38 -32.25 0.52
N ALA A 169 -10.51 -31.38 0.01
CA ALA A 169 -9.07 -31.66 0.02
C ALA A 169 -8.51 -31.58 1.45
N VAL A 170 -7.66 -32.55 1.79
CA VAL A 170 -6.95 -32.57 3.08
C VAL A 170 -5.55 -32.02 2.86
N VAL A 171 -5.21 -30.94 3.55
CA VAL A 171 -3.93 -30.26 3.46
C VAL A 171 -3.20 -30.27 4.79
N PRO A 172 -1.87 -30.45 4.81
CA PRO A 172 -1.08 -30.33 6.02
C PRO A 172 -0.98 -28.86 6.42
N VAL A 173 -1.14 -28.61 7.71
CA VAL A 173 -1.10 -27.27 8.31
C VAL A 173 -0.26 -27.25 9.57
N ARG A 174 0.10 -26.06 10.00
CA ARG A 174 0.72 -25.80 11.31
C ARG A 174 -0.19 -24.91 12.13
N ILE A 175 -0.38 -25.28 13.39
CA ILE A 175 -1.23 -24.54 14.33
C ILE A 175 -0.45 -24.25 15.61
N ASN A 176 -0.60 -23.05 16.15
CA ASN A 176 -0.13 -22.79 17.50
C ASN A 176 -1.25 -23.17 18.48
N PRO A 177 -1.05 -24.14 19.40
CA PRO A 177 -2.07 -24.55 20.36
C PRO A 177 -2.62 -23.41 21.23
N LEU A 178 -1.81 -22.37 21.46
CA LEU A 178 -2.22 -21.17 22.22
C LEU A 178 -3.06 -20.20 21.39
N ARG A 179 -3.03 -20.31 20.04
CA ARG A 179 -3.76 -19.46 19.09
C ARG A 179 -4.34 -20.30 17.96
N PRO A 180 -5.25 -21.22 18.24
CA PRO A 180 -5.72 -22.22 17.28
C PRO A 180 -6.42 -21.62 16.05
N GLN A 181 -6.93 -20.40 16.16
CA GLN A 181 -7.60 -19.71 15.04
C GLN A 181 -6.62 -19.34 13.90
N LYS A 182 -5.31 -19.23 14.20
CA LYS A 182 -4.29 -18.96 13.19
C LYS A 182 -3.75 -20.28 12.66
N VAL A 183 -4.15 -20.60 11.44
CA VAL A 183 -3.74 -21.84 10.76
C VAL A 183 -2.79 -21.47 9.61
N TYR A 184 -1.57 -21.94 9.71
CA TYR A 184 -0.51 -21.68 8.73
C TYR A 184 -0.41 -22.85 7.75
N PRO A 185 -0.26 -22.60 6.45
CA PRO A 185 0.00 -23.67 5.50
C PRO A 185 1.37 -24.30 5.77
N ALA A 186 1.46 -25.62 5.63
CA ALA A 186 2.73 -26.34 5.76
C ALA A 186 3.36 -26.65 4.38
N GLN A 187 2.73 -26.23 3.29
CA GLN A 187 3.17 -26.46 1.93
C GLN A 187 3.96 -25.26 1.38
N PRO A 188 5.01 -25.47 0.57
CA PRO A 188 5.84 -24.39 0.05
C PRO A 188 5.12 -23.47 -0.94
N TRP A 189 4.08 -23.96 -1.60
CA TRP A 189 3.27 -23.21 -2.56
C TRP A 189 2.12 -22.40 -1.92
N ALA A 190 1.98 -22.42 -0.59
CA ALA A 190 0.96 -21.66 0.11
C ALA A 190 1.58 -20.83 1.23
N HIS A 191 1.15 -19.58 1.33
CA HIS A 191 1.65 -18.62 2.31
C HIS A 191 0.49 -17.99 3.06
N TYR A 192 0.68 -17.66 4.32
CA TYR A 192 -0.30 -16.93 5.10
C TYR A 192 -0.39 -15.48 4.61
N ALA A 193 -1.60 -14.97 4.39
CA ALA A 193 -1.80 -13.59 3.96
C ALA A 193 -1.72 -12.64 5.18
N TRP A 194 -0.60 -11.95 5.32
CA TRP A 194 -0.32 -11.06 6.45
C TRP A 194 -1.14 -9.77 6.47
N TRP A 195 -1.73 -9.39 5.33
CA TRP A 195 -2.45 -8.12 5.15
C TRP A 195 -3.97 -8.25 5.24
N SER A 196 -4.52 -9.43 5.30
CA SER A 196 -5.93 -9.63 5.58
C SER A 196 -6.15 -9.46 7.09
N GLY A 197 -6.28 -8.21 7.51
CA GLY A 197 -6.74 -7.88 8.84
C GLY A 197 -8.22 -8.27 8.94
N SER A 198 -8.49 -9.43 9.47
CA SER A 198 -9.80 -9.82 9.99
C SER A 198 -9.99 -9.25 11.38
#